data_181f72d47719338b9f6b2e2a215eccc9
#
_entry.id   181f72d47719338b9f6b2e2a215eccc9
#
_cell.length_a   1.000
_cell.length_b   1.000
_cell.length_c   1.000
_cell.angle_alpha   90.00
_cell.angle_beta   90.00
_cell.angle_gamma   90.00
#
_symmetry.space_group_name_H-M   'P 1'
#
loop_
_entity.id
_entity.type
_entity.pdbx_description
1 polymer ?
#
loop_
_entity_poly.entity_id
_entity_poly.type
_entity_poly.pdbx_seq_one_letter_code
_entity_poly.pdbx_strand_id
1 'polypeptide(L)'
;MFAKLSPDGYKAAYVSEQNIYVEDLKTGTIKALTTDGNRRMINGTFDWVYEEEFACRDGFRWSPDGKKIAFWQVNADGTKDFMMMDNTSDIYSKPIPVEYPKVGEAPSAVRVGVIDLATGKKTWMAVPGDQRQHYIPRMEWAGNDEVIIQQLNRKQNESRLYLANAGNGKGYYIHSEKDAAWIDILPSIDDDYNYGGWDWLDGGKSFLWVSEQDGWRHLYRMSRNGKESILLTKGNFDVIEIAAVKEKEGYVYFYASPDNATQKYLYRTKLNDSATPERITPDTQPGTHQYDISPVADLAYHSFSNHKVQYVTEAISLNTHLDGKGKSAVQDAVNKAANMPSPIEFFKVKTDDGVEMDGWMVKPTNFDPSKKY
;
A
#
# COMPACT_ATOMS: atom_id res chain seq x y z
N MET A 1 17.06 -10.85 -4.89
CA MET A 1 15.65 -10.53 -4.58
C MET A 1 15.36 -9.09 -5.02
N PHE A 2 14.13 -8.78 -5.38
CA PHE A 2 13.62 -7.42 -5.64
C PHE A 2 14.39 -6.64 -6.73
N ALA A 3 14.72 -7.30 -7.85
CA ALA A 3 15.44 -6.64 -8.94
C ALA A 3 14.61 -5.52 -9.56
N LYS A 4 15.18 -4.30 -9.60
CA LYS A 4 14.54 -3.09 -10.16
C LYS A 4 15.46 -2.42 -11.18
N LEU A 5 14.90 -2.09 -12.34
CA LEU A 5 15.60 -1.28 -13.31
C LEU A 5 15.76 0.17 -12.82
N SER A 6 16.89 0.77 -13.15
CA SER A 6 17.04 2.23 -13.03
C SER A 6 16.04 2.95 -13.95
N PRO A 7 15.65 4.20 -13.64
CA PRO A 7 14.70 4.96 -14.47
C PRO A 7 15.08 5.10 -15.94
N ASP A 8 16.36 5.04 -16.26
CA ASP A 8 16.89 5.07 -17.61
C ASP A 8 17.00 3.67 -18.27
N GLY A 9 16.72 2.59 -17.52
CA GLY A 9 16.76 1.20 -18.00
C GLY A 9 18.15 0.60 -18.21
N TYR A 10 19.24 1.30 -17.86
CA TYR A 10 20.62 0.82 -18.13
C TYR A 10 21.24 0.06 -16.95
N LYS A 11 20.65 0.10 -15.78
CA LYS A 11 21.12 -0.60 -14.58
C LYS A 11 19.99 -1.39 -13.93
N ALA A 12 20.37 -2.43 -13.21
CA ALA A 12 19.49 -3.17 -12.31
C ALA A 12 20.06 -3.14 -10.89
N ALA A 13 19.23 -2.76 -9.91
CA ALA A 13 19.57 -2.93 -8.50
C ALA A 13 18.80 -4.12 -7.92
N TYR A 14 19.42 -4.84 -7.02
CA TYR A 14 18.83 -6.01 -6.37
C TYR A 14 19.48 -6.28 -5.01
N VAL A 15 18.82 -7.11 -4.20
CA VAL A 15 19.35 -7.58 -2.93
C VAL A 15 19.81 -9.03 -3.05
N SER A 16 21.02 -9.29 -2.56
CA SER A 16 21.56 -10.64 -2.37
C SER A 16 22.33 -10.71 -1.05
N GLU A 17 22.10 -11.77 -0.27
CA GLU A 17 22.76 -11.99 1.03
C GLU A 17 22.72 -10.74 1.93
N GLN A 18 21.56 -10.12 2.03
CA GLN A 18 21.29 -8.92 2.85
C GLN A 18 22.13 -7.68 2.45
N ASN A 19 22.63 -7.65 1.21
CA ASN A 19 23.36 -6.53 0.63
C ASN A 19 22.75 -6.07 -0.68
N ILE A 20 22.84 -4.77 -0.95
CA ILE A 20 22.37 -4.13 -2.17
C ILE A 20 23.48 -4.13 -3.20
N TYR A 21 23.15 -4.54 -4.42
CA TYR A 21 24.01 -4.54 -5.58
C TYR A 21 23.40 -3.73 -6.71
N VAL A 22 24.25 -3.19 -7.56
CA VAL A 22 23.86 -2.58 -8.83
C VAL A 22 24.69 -3.22 -9.94
N GLU A 23 24.01 -3.64 -10.98
CA GLU A 23 24.59 -4.20 -12.20
C GLU A 23 24.37 -3.21 -13.36
N ASP A 24 25.45 -2.93 -14.10
CA ASP A 24 25.39 -2.21 -15.38
C ASP A 24 25.01 -3.23 -16.46
N LEU A 25 23.82 -3.11 -17.06
CA LEU A 25 23.28 -4.09 -18.00
C LEU A 25 24.01 -4.11 -19.36
N LYS A 26 24.78 -3.07 -19.68
CA LYS A 26 25.56 -3.02 -20.90
C LYS A 26 26.91 -3.73 -20.74
N THR A 27 27.53 -3.60 -19.60
CA THR A 27 28.90 -4.14 -19.35
C THR A 27 28.89 -5.43 -18.54
N GLY A 28 27.80 -5.76 -17.87
CA GLY A 28 27.69 -6.85 -16.91
C GLY A 28 28.47 -6.62 -15.62
N THR A 29 28.92 -5.37 -15.39
CA THR A 29 29.69 -5.03 -14.18
C THR A 29 28.78 -4.93 -12.97
N ILE A 30 29.06 -5.72 -11.93
CA ILE A 30 28.33 -5.72 -10.67
C ILE A 30 29.14 -4.96 -9.60
N LYS A 31 28.46 -4.04 -8.90
CA LYS A 31 29.00 -3.27 -7.78
C LYS A 31 28.16 -3.49 -6.53
N ALA A 32 28.80 -3.92 -5.43
CA ALA A 32 28.17 -3.93 -4.12
C ALA A 32 28.06 -2.50 -3.59
N LEU A 33 26.87 -2.10 -3.16
CA LEU A 33 26.61 -0.81 -2.52
C LEU A 33 26.67 -0.89 -1.00
N THR A 34 26.35 -2.05 -0.45
CA THR A 34 26.53 -2.39 0.97
C THR A 34 27.33 -3.68 1.09
N THR A 35 28.06 -3.86 2.18
CA THR A 35 28.96 -5.00 2.41
C THR A 35 28.92 -5.52 3.84
N ASP A 36 28.07 -4.93 4.67
CA ASP A 36 27.88 -5.25 6.09
C ASP A 36 26.68 -6.19 6.34
N GLY A 37 26.02 -6.63 5.24
CA GLY A 37 24.86 -7.49 5.30
C GLY A 37 25.16 -8.88 5.86
N ASN A 38 24.29 -9.33 6.73
CA ASN A 38 24.25 -10.69 7.29
C ASN A 38 22.85 -10.93 7.85
N ARG A 39 22.61 -12.12 8.41
CA ARG A 39 21.29 -12.48 8.96
C ARG A 39 20.66 -11.42 9.88
N ARG A 40 21.49 -10.70 10.66
CA ARG A 40 21.02 -9.69 11.63
C ARG A 40 21.22 -8.25 11.20
N MET A 41 22.05 -8.00 10.20
CA MET A 41 22.22 -6.69 9.58
C MET A 41 21.68 -6.76 8.16
N ILE A 42 20.51 -6.18 7.94
CA ILE A 42 19.72 -6.37 6.73
C ILE A 42 19.69 -5.05 5.96
N ASN A 43 20.16 -5.05 4.70
CA ASN A 43 20.16 -3.88 3.84
C ASN A 43 19.25 -4.13 2.63
N GLY A 44 18.31 -3.21 2.38
CA GLY A 44 17.46 -3.22 1.19
C GLY A 44 16.36 -4.28 1.19
N THR A 45 16.13 -4.94 2.32
CA THR A 45 14.99 -5.81 2.62
C THR A 45 14.71 -5.73 4.11
N PHE A 46 13.86 -6.59 4.66
CA PHE A 46 13.34 -6.45 6.01
C PHE A 46 13.48 -7.74 6.83
N ASP A 47 13.24 -7.62 8.14
CA ASP A 47 13.07 -8.73 9.06
C ASP A 47 11.59 -9.17 9.12
N TRP A 48 11.33 -10.23 9.87
CA TRP A 48 10.00 -10.80 10.01
C TRP A 48 8.96 -9.78 10.52
N VAL A 49 9.32 -8.88 11.45
CA VAL A 49 8.38 -7.90 12.02
C VAL A 49 7.87 -6.92 10.95
N TYR A 50 8.78 -6.39 10.14
CA TYR A 50 8.41 -5.46 9.08
C TYR A 50 7.62 -6.14 7.95
N GLU A 51 7.95 -7.39 7.66
CA GLU A 51 7.22 -8.17 6.64
C GLU A 51 5.78 -8.45 7.10
N GLU A 52 5.58 -8.90 8.33
CA GLU A 52 4.26 -9.29 8.84
C GLU A 52 3.40 -8.08 9.25
N GLU A 53 3.99 -7.08 9.92
CA GLU A 53 3.27 -5.95 10.48
C GLU A 53 2.93 -4.88 9.44
N PHE A 54 3.83 -4.64 8.48
CA PHE A 54 3.71 -3.54 7.53
C PHE A 54 3.72 -3.99 6.07
N ALA A 55 3.71 -5.28 5.79
CA ALA A 55 3.88 -5.87 4.45
C ALA A 55 5.14 -5.36 3.70
N CYS A 56 6.19 -4.99 4.44
CA CYS A 56 7.44 -4.49 3.90
C CYS A 56 8.34 -5.64 3.48
N ARG A 57 8.64 -5.78 2.19
CA ARG A 57 9.57 -6.78 1.64
C ARG A 57 10.72 -6.16 0.89
N ASP A 58 10.42 -5.23 0.01
CA ASP A 58 11.35 -4.52 -0.85
C ASP A 58 11.82 -3.23 -0.18
N GLY A 59 13.05 -3.23 0.29
CA GLY A 59 13.63 -2.20 1.16
C GLY A 59 14.54 -1.20 0.47
N PHE A 60 14.40 -0.91 -0.84
CA PHE A 60 15.14 0.16 -1.50
C PHE A 60 14.36 0.83 -2.63
N ARG A 61 14.78 2.06 -2.97
CA ARG A 61 14.14 2.90 -3.99
C ARG A 61 15.19 3.62 -4.84
N TRP A 62 15.07 3.54 -6.15
CA TRP A 62 15.83 4.38 -7.07
C TRP A 62 15.40 5.84 -6.97
N SER A 63 16.34 6.80 -6.97
CA SER A 63 15.97 8.19 -7.21
C SER A 63 15.40 8.38 -8.61
N PRO A 64 14.50 9.35 -8.82
CA PRO A 64 13.89 9.58 -10.15
C PRO A 64 14.91 9.82 -11.28
N ASP A 65 16.08 10.36 -10.95
CA ASP A 65 17.19 10.59 -11.91
C ASP A 65 18.16 9.39 -12.03
N GLY A 66 17.91 8.29 -11.31
CA GLY A 66 18.75 7.08 -11.34
C GLY A 66 20.14 7.21 -10.77
N LYS A 67 20.46 8.29 -10.04
CA LYS A 67 21.81 8.55 -9.52
C LYS A 67 22.03 8.09 -8.09
N LYS A 68 20.98 7.86 -7.35
CA LYS A 68 21.01 7.49 -5.94
C LYS A 68 20.06 6.33 -5.66
N ILE A 69 20.33 5.61 -4.57
CA ILE A 69 19.42 4.62 -4.00
C ILE A 69 19.16 4.98 -2.54
N ALA A 70 17.90 5.16 -2.19
CA ALA A 70 17.44 5.21 -0.81
C ALA A 70 17.12 3.80 -0.34
N PHE A 71 17.43 3.46 0.92
CA PHE A 71 17.24 2.11 1.43
C PHE A 71 17.01 2.08 2.93
N TRP A 72 16.32 1.07 3.38
CA TRP A 72 16.24 0.69 4.79
C TRP A 72 17.42 -0.17 5.18
N GLN A 73 17.95 0.09 6.36
CA GLN A 73 18.80 -0.85 7.07
C GLN A 73 18.12 -1.23 8.38
N VAL A 74 17.95 -2.53 8.57
CA VAL A 74 17.37 -3.13 9.77
C VAL A 74 18.48 -3.86 10.54
N ASN A 75 18.64 -3.54 11.81
CA ASN A 75 19.58 -4.20 12.71
C ASN A 75 18.82 -5.00 13.75
N ALA A 76 18.80 -6.32 13.58
CA ALA A 76 18.18 -7.29 14.45
C ALA A 76 19.10 -7.80 15.58
N ASP A 77 20.28 -7.21 15.77
CA ASP A 77 21.13 -7.54 16.92
C ASP A 77 20.38 -7.28 18.23
N GLY A 78 20.36 -8.28 19.11
CA GLY A 78 19.61 -8.23 20.37
C GLY A 78 18.14 -8.65 20.28
N THR A 79 17.57 -8.85 19.09
CA THR A 79 16.29 -9.54 18.92
C THR A 79 16.49 -11.05 19.11
N LYS A 80 15.63 -11.69 19.91
CA LYS A 80 15.73 -13.12 20.16
C LYS A 80 15.24 -13.94 18.98
N ASP A 81 15.83 -15.11 18.80
CA ASP A 81 15.40 -16.07 17.81
C ASP A 81 14.22 -16.91 18.32
N PHE A 82 13.19 -17.01 17.50
CA PHE A 82 12.20 -18.07 17.58
C PHE A 82 12.64 -19.21 16.67
N MET A 83 12.70 -20.43 17.18
CA MET A 83 13.14 -21.59 16.41
C MET A 83 11.96 -22.23 15.72
N MET A 84 11.78 -21.94 14.43
CA MET A 84 10.82 -22.67 13.59
C MET A 84 11.38 -24.04 13.21
N MET A 85 10.48 -24.96 12.87
CA MET A 85 10.89 -26.31 12.48
C MET A 85 10.64 -26.52 10.98
N ASP A 86 11.70 -26.70 10.22
CA ASP A 86 11.62 -27.14 8.83
C ASP A 86 11.48 -28.68 8.75
N ASN A 87 10.30 -29.13 8.35
CA ASN A 87 9.96 -30.54 8.21
C ASN A 87 9.89 -31.01 6.76
N THR A 88 10.19 -30.14 5.78
CA THR A 88 9.89 -30.38 4.37
C THR A 88 11.11 -30.39 3.46
N SER A 89 12.19 -29.72 3.87
CA SER A 89 13.36 -29.52 3.00
C SER A 89 14.38 -30.66 3.06
N ASP A 90 14.26 -31.56 4.06
CA ASP A 90 15.18 -32.69 4.22
C ASP A 90 14.48 -33.88 4.93
N ILE A 91 15.12 -35.06 4.93
CA ILE A 91 14.64 -36.27 5.64
C ILE A 91 14.56 -36.01 7.15
N TYR A 92 15.50 -35.26 7.70
CA TYR A 92 15.52 -34.88 9.11
C TYR A 92 15.11 -33.42 9.31
N SER A 93 14.21 -33.19 10.24
CA SER A 93 13.79 -31.84 10.63
C SER A 93 14.95 -30.98 11.12
N LYS A 94 14.97 -29.70 10.72
CA LYS A 94 15.99 -28.72 11.12
C LYS A 94 15.36 -27.51 11.79
N PRO A 95 15.94 -26.98 12.87
CA PRO A 95 15.50 -25.71 13.42
C PRO A 95 15.97 -24.54 12.53
N ILE A 96 15.04 -23.62 12.22
CA ILE A 96 15.32 -22.39 11.49
C ILE A 96 15.12 -21.22 12.47
N PRO A 97 16.18 -20.44 12.77
CA PRO A 97 16.05 -19.26 13.62
C PRO A 97 15.39 -18.11 12.86
N VAL A 98 14.39 -17.48 13.48
CA VAL A 98 13.70 -16.28 12.97
C VAL A 98 13.78 -15.21 14.07
N GLU A 99 14.18 -14.01 13.69
CA GLU A 99 14.23 -12.85 14.60
C GLU A 99 12.79 -12.40 14.92
N TYR A 100 12.23 -12.97 15.97
CA TYR A 100 10.84 -12.82 16.37
C TYR A 100 10.77 -12.23 17.79
N PRO A 101 10.63 -10.91 17.94
CA PRO A 101 10.44 -10.30 19.25
C PRO A 101 9.05 -10.64 19.77
N LYS A 102 8.94 -11.23 20.94
CA LYS A 102 7.66 -11.47 21.62
C LYS A 102 7.12 -10.17 22.24
N VAL A 103 5.85 -10.21 22.62
CA VAL A 103 5.19 -9.09 23.32
C VAL A 103 6.05 -8.58 24.48
N GLY A 104 6.29 -7.27 24.51
CA GLY A 104 7.14 -6.61 25.50
C GLY A 104 8.63 -6.57 25.17
N GLU A 105 9.11 -7.27 24.15
CA GLU A 105 10.49 -7.21 23.69
C GLU A 105 10.71 -6.06 22.68
N ALA A 106 11.95 -5.59 22.57
CA ALA A 106 12.29 -4.54 21.61
C ALA A 106 12.38 -5.12 20.18
N PRO A 107 11.82 -4.43 19.16
CA PRO A 107 12.01 -4.78 17.77
C PRO A 107 13.44 -4.46 17.30
N SER A 108 13.74 -4.80 16.05
CA SER A 108 14.98 -4.41 15.39
C SER A 108 15.12 -2.89 15.31
N ALA A 109 16.35 -2.40 15.36
CA ALA A 109 16.62 -0.99 15.08
C ALA A 109 16.52 -0.74 13.57
N VAL A 110 15.86 0.35 13.18
CA VAL A 110 15.69 0.70 11.77
C VAL A 110 16.18 2.11 11.47
N ARG A 111 16.79 2.28 10.30
CA ARG A 111 17.17 3.60 9.76
C ARG A 111 17.12 3.63 8.25
N VAL A 112 17.05 4.83 7.69
CA VAL A 112 17.08 5.07 6.25
C VAL A 112 18.42 5.66 5.85
N GLY A 113 19.03 5.14 4.78
CA GLY A 113 20.23 5.67 4.16
C GLY A 113 20.02 5.98 2.69
N VAL A 114 20.85 6.88 2.16
CA VAL A 114 20.93 7.15 0.72
C VAL A 114 22.37 6.91 0.27
N ILE A 115 22.53 6.18 -0.83
CA ILE A 115 23.84 5.93 -1.47
C ILE A 115 23.88 6.69 -2.80
N ASP A 116 24.90 7.52 -2.96
CA ASP A 116 25.25 8.15 -4.24
C ASP A 116 26.06 7.15 -5.07
N LEU A 117 25.59 6.82 -6.26
CA LEU A 117 26.18 5.74 -7.08
C LEU A 117 27.54 6.13 -7.69
N ALA A 118 27.75 7.42 -7.97
CA ALA A 118 28.99 7.90 -8.57
C ALA A 118 30.13 7.89 -7.55
N THR A 119 29.85 8.34 -6.33
CA THR A 119 30.86 8.47 -5.27
C THR A 119 30.91 7.28 -4.32
N GLY A 120 29.84 6.50 -4.22
CA GLY A 120 29.66 5.47 -3.20
C GLY A 120 29.39 6.03 -1.80
N LYS A 121 29.23 7.36 -1.66
CA LYS A 121 28.97 7.99 -0.37
C LYS A 121 27.62 7.56 0.16
N LYS A 122 27.61 7.05 1.40
CA LYS A 122 26.41 6.72 2.16
C LYS A 122 26.06 7.86 3.11
N THR A 123 24.82 8.36 3.06
CA THR A 123 24.30 9.41 3.94
C THR A 123 23.11 8.87 4.71
N TRP A 124 23.15 8.93 6.05
CA TRP A 124 22.04 8.50 6.89
C TRP A 124 21.08 9.65 7.14
N MET A 125 19.79 9.36 7.05
CA MET A 125 18.74 10.33 7.31
C MET A 125 18.55 10.51 8.82
N ALA A 126 18.46 11.76 9.26
CA ALA A 126 18.29 12.11 10.68
C ALA A 126 16.81 12.00 11.08
N VAL A 127 16.34 10.78 11.33
CA VAL A 127 15.02 10.52 11.93
C VAL A 127 15.17 10.57 13.44
N PRO A 128 14.42 11.43 14.17
CA PRO A 128 14.56 11.57 15.62
C PRO A 128 14.10 10.34 16.40
N GLY A 129 14.69 10.15 17.60
CA GLY A 129 14.29 9.11 18.55
C GLY A 129 15.17 7.88 18.55
N ASP A 130 14.86 6.95 19.44
CA ASP A 130 15.53 5.65 19.52
C ASP A 130 15.03 4.73 18.42
N GLN A 131 15.96 4.22 17.62
CA GLN A 131 15.66 3.36 16.45
C GLN A 131 14.95 2.04 16.82
N ARG A 132 14.95 1.64 18.10
CA ARG A 132 14.21 0.47 18.62
C ARG A 132 12.87 0.83 19.27
N GLN A 133 12.52 2.11 19.33
CA GLN A 133 11.28 2.60 19.92
C GLN A 133 10.36 3.26 18.87
N HIS A 134 10.68 3.05 17.59
CA HIS A 134 9.84 3.45 16.48
C HIS A 134 9.96 2.46 15.31
N TYR A 135 9.05 2.60 14.38
CA TYR A 135 9.10 1.94 13.07
C TYR A 135 9.22 3.00 11.96
N ILE A 136 9.79 2.61 10.83
CA ILE A 136 9.78 3.38 9.58
C ILE A 136 9.08 2.51 8.52
N PRO A 137 7.74 2.46 8.53
CA PRO A 137 7.00 1.58 7.62
C PRO A 137 7.04 2.05 6.17
N ARG A 138 7.26 3.36 5.93
CA ARG A 138 7.27 3.90 4.57
C ARG A 138 8.38 4.94 4.37
N MET A 139 8.95 4.91 3.17
CA MET A 139 9.90 5.90 2.67
C MET A 139 9.82 5.94 1.15
N GLU A 140 9.77 7.14 0.59
CA GLU A 140 9.77 7.36 -0.86
C GLU A 140 10.61 8.59 -1.23
N TRP A 141 10.97 8.69 -2.51
CA TRP A 141 11.62 9.87 -3.03
C TRP A 141 10.63 11.05 -3.17
N ALA A 142 11.08 12.22 -2.73
CA ALA A 142 10.38 13.49 -2.86
C ALA A 142 11.12 14.40 -3.86
N GLY A 143 11.25 13.94 -5.09
CA GLY A 143 12.15 14.48 -6.11
C GLY A 143 13.55 13.85 -6.04
N ASN A 144 14.58 14.47 -6.62
CA ASN A 144 15.90 13.88 -6.72
C ASN A 144 16.78 14.06 -5.47
N ASP A 145 16.43 15.00 -4.59
CA ASP A 145 17.31 15.46 -3.53
C ASP A 145 16.76 15.31 -2.11
N GLU A 146 15.52 14.87 -1.97
CA GLU A 146 14.89 14.61 -0.69
C GLU A 146 14.15 13.27 -0.69
N VAL A 147 14.05 12.67 0.49
CA VAL A 147 13.20 11.51 0.77
C VAL A 147 12.15 11.88 1.81
N ILE A 148 10.91 11.42 1.61
CA ILE A 148 9.84 11.49 2.60
C ILE A 148 9.86 10.20 3.40
N ILE A 149 9.76 10.32 4.74
CA ILE A 149 9.87 9.20 5.67
C ILE A 149 8.70 9.26 6.65
N GLN A 150 7.98 8.17 6.75
CA GLN A 150 6.97 7.98 7.78
C GLN A 150 7.58 7.25 8.98
N GLN A 151 7.50 7.86 10.14
CA GLN A 151 7.87 7.27 11.43
C GLN A 151 6.61 6.98 12.23
N LEU A 152 6.47 5.75 12.70
CA LEU A 152 5.39 5.32 13.59
C LEU A 152 6.00 5.01 14.97
N ASN A 153 5.40 5.50 16.05
CA ASN A 153 5.90 5.19 17.38
C ASN A 153 5.68 3.70 17.72
N ARG A 154 6.37 3.20 18.77
CA ARG A 154 6.31 1.78 19.17
C ARG A 154 4.89 1.29 19.52
N LYS A 155 3.99 2.18 19.95
CA LYS A 155 2.58 1.87 20.24
C LYS A 155 1.69 1.94 19.00
N GLN A 156 2.23 2.37 17.86
CA GLN A 156 1.52 2.52 16.60
C GLN A 156 0.30 3.48 16.65
N ASN A 157 0.31 4.44 17.57
CA ASN A 157 -0.76 5.41 17.76
C ASN A 157 -0.31 6.86 17.53
N GLU A 158 0.91 7.08 17.05
CA GLU A 158 1.43 8.37 16.60
C GLU A 158 2.29 8.15 15.35
N SER A 159 1.92 8.78 14.25
CA SER A 159 2.64 8.82 12.97
C SER A 159 3.21 10.20 12.73
N ARG A 160 4.43 10.29 12.19
CA ARG A 160 5.10 11.53 11.84
C ARG A 160 5.72 11.44 10.45
N LEU A 161 5.61 12.50 9.67
CA LEU A 161 6.26 12.63 8.38
C LEU A 161 7.43 13.59 8.45
N TYR A 162 8.54 13.17 7.85
CA TYR A 162 9.76 13.96 7.70
C TYR A 162 10.15 14.04 6.23
N LEU A 163 10.62 15.23 5.81
CA LEU A 163 11.40 15.36 4.58
C LEU A 163 12.86 15.46 4.95
N ALA A 164 13.71 14.64 4.34
CA ALA A 164 15.13 14.56 4.64
C ALA A 164 15.95 14.75 3.37
N ASN A 165 16.97 15.63 3.43
CA ASN A 165 17.86 15.89 2.31
C ASN A 165 18.83 14.72 2.09
N ALA A 166 18.81 14.15 0.90
CA ALA A 166 19.57 12.96 0.53
C ALA A 166 21.11 13.16 0.56
N GLY A 167 21.58 14.39 0.38
CA GLY A 167 23.02 14.72 0.33
C GLY A 167 23.68 14.90 1.69
N ASN A 168 22.93 15.36 2.71
CA ASN A 168 23.46 15.65 4.05
C ASN A 168 22.70 14.99 5.20
N GLY A 169 21.59 14.32 4.94
CA GLY A 169 20.77 13.61 5.92
C GLY A 169 19.90 14.49 6.82
N LYS A 170 19.99 15.81 6.71
CA LYS A 170 19.18 16.71 7.55
C LYS A 170 17.72 16.62 7.17
N GLY A 171 16.87 16.32 8.14
CA GLY A 171 15.42 16.23 7.98
C GLY A 171 14.69 17.32 8.75
N TYR A 172 13.48 17.60 8.31
CA TYR A 172 12.54 18.45 9.01
C TYR A 172 11.15 17.82 9.02
N TYR A 173 10.47 18.06 10.09
CA TYR A 173 9.12 17.58 10.35
C TYR A 173 8.09 18.34 9.51
N ILE A 174 7.14 17.63 8.91
CA ILE A 174 6.08 18.23 8.08
C ILE A 174 4.67 17.94 8.58
N HIS A 175 4.41 16.79 9.19
CA HIS A 175 3.06 16.41 9.63
C HIS A 175 3.08 15.36 10.73
N SER A 176 2.03 15.32 11.58
CA SER A 176 1.77 14.20 12.49
C SER A 176 0.29 13.93 12.67
N GLU A 177 0.03 12.68 12.97
CA GLU A 177 -1.27 12.17 13.31
C GLU A 177 -1.19 11.38 14.61
N LYS A 178 -2.28 11.39 15.38
CA LYS A 178 -2.44 10.60 16.60
C LYS A 178 -3.84 10.03 16.65
N ASP A 179 -3.92 8.80 17.12
CA ASP A 179 -5.19 8.13 17.42
C ASP A 179 -5.17 7.56 18.83
N ALA A 180 -6.33 7.41 19.44
CA ALA A 180 -6.47 6.84 20.79
C ALA A 180 -6.22 5.32 20.80
N ALA A 181 -6.50 4.63 19.68
CA ALA A 181 -6.33 3.20 19.50
C ALA A 181 -5.03 2.90 18.73
N TRP A 182 -5.05 3.05 17.41
CA TRP A 182 -3.88 2.86 16.54
C TRP A 182 -4.05 3.65 15.24
N ILE A 183 -2.96 3.85 14.51
CA ILE A 183 -2.92 4.40 13.15
C ILE A 183 -2.67 3.27 12.19
N ASP A 184 -3.56 3.09 11.23
CA ASP A 184 -3.40 2.13 10.15
C ASP A 184 -2.35 2.63 9.15
N ILE A 185 -1.40 1.78 8.80
CA ILE A 185 -0.36 2.06 7.82
C ILE A 185 -0.71 1.33 6.53
N LEU A 186 -0.96 2.09 5.48
CA LEU A 186 -1.09 1.50 4.16
C LEU A 186 0.23 0.84 3.77
N PRO A 187 0.22 -0.42 3.32
CA PRO A 187 1.42 -1.10 2.87
C PRO A 187 2.15 -0.26 1.82
N SER A 188 3.46 -0.14 1.95
CA SER A 188 4.24 0.42 0.86
C SER A 188 4.18 -0.55 -0.29
N ILE A 189 3.85 -0.01 -1.44
CA ILE A 189 3.70 -0.71 -2.69
C ILE A 189 4.91 -1.61 -2.91
N ASP A 190 4.67 -2.90 -2.92
CA ASP A 190 5.42 -3.79 -3.77
C ASP A 190 4.60 -5.00 -4.18
N ASP A 191 4.68 -5.23 -5.43
CA ASP A 191 4.43 -6.40 -6.24
C ASP A 191 2.98 -6.75 -6.59
N ASP A 192 1.96 -6.52 -5.76
CA ASP A 192 0.59 -6.88 -6.16
C ASP A 192 -0.51 -5.92 -5.65
N TYR A 193 -0.17 -4.99 -4.75
CA TYR A 193 -1.14 -4.09 -4.12
C TYR A 193 -0.70 -2.64 -4.21
N ASN A 194 -1.18 -1.93 -5.20
CA ASN A 194 -0.90 -0.50 -5.39
C ASN A 194 -1.76 0.35 -4.44
N TYR A 195 -1.51 0.26 -3.15
CA TYR A 195 -2.13 1.16 -2.18
C TYR A 195 -1.45 2.53 -2.24
N GLY A 196 -1.71 3.30 -3.30
CA GLY A 196 -1.20 4.65 -3.48
C GLY A 196 -1.37 5.50 -2.20
N GLY A 197 -0.74 6.60 -2.13
CA GLY A 197 -0.87 7.49 -1.00
C GLY A 197 0.34 8.41 -0.80
N TRP A 198 1.32 8.32 -1.71
CA TRP A 198 2.38 9.31 -1.83
C TRP A 198 2.63 9.72 -3.27
N ASP A 199 1.55 9.91 -4.01
CA ASP A 199 1.64 10.48 -5.33
C ASP A 199 1.93 11.97 -5.21
N TRP A 200 3.09 12.38 -5.72
CA TRP A 200 3.46 13.78 -5.78
C TRP A 200 2.71 14.48 -6.90
N LEU A 201 2.16 15.65 -6.57
CA LEU A 201 1.36 16.50 -7.45
C LEU A 201 2.04 17.87 -7.66
N ASP A 202 1.64 18.59 -8.72
CA ASP A 202 2.12 19.94 -9.07
C ASP A 202 3.65 20.04 -9.14
N GLY A 203 4.28 19.03 -9.72
CA GLY A 203 5.74 18.98 -9.79
C GLY A 203 6.41 18.88 -8.41
N GLY A 204 5.78 18.19 -7.46
CA GLY A 204 6.30 17.94 -6.12
C GLY A 204 5.97 19.01 -5.09
N LYS A 205 5.00 19.91 -5.36
CA LYS A 205 4.56 20.95 -4.42
C LYS A 205 3.53 20.44 -3.40
N SER A 206 2.82 19.39 -3.75
CA SER A 206 1.86 18.71 -2.90
C SER A 206 1.88 17.20 -3.14
N PHE A 207 1.20 16.44 -2.29
CA PHE A 207 1.08 14.98 -2.42
C PHE A 207 -0.27 14.50 -1.90
N LEU A 208 -0.68 13.32 -2.35
CA LEU A 208 -1.82 12.61 -1.79
C LEU A 208 -1.42 11.94 -0.47
N TRP A 209 -2.31 12.03 0.49
CA TRP A 209 -2.17 11.39 1.79
C TRP A 209 -3.45 10.68 2.18
N VAL A 210 -3.34 9.45 2.66
CA VAL A 210 -4.46 8.67 3.20
C VAL A 210 -4.42 8.76 4.71
N SER A 211 -5.53 9.14 5.33
CA SER A 211 -5.62 9.34 6.77
C SER A 211 -7.02 9.05 7.30
N GLU A 212 -7.09 8.58 8.54
CA GLU A 212 -8.33 8.34 9.28
C GLU A 212 -8.61 9.44 10.32
N GLN A 213 -7.93 10.60 10.23
CA GLN A 213 -7.96 11.68 11.23
C GLN A 213 -9.33 12.29 11.50
N ASP A 214 -10.30 12.10 10.62
CA ASP A 214 -11.69 12.59 10.78
C ASP A 214 -12.69 11.46 11.10
N GLY A 215 -12.20 10.26 11.39
CA GLY A 215 -13.02 9.10 11.77
C GLY A 215 -13.36 8.15 10.62
N TRP A 216 -12.94 8.48 9.39
CA TRP A 216 -13.04 7.64 8.20
C TRP A 216 -11.72 7.64 7.45
N ARG A 217 -11.44 6.58 6.70
CA ARG A 217 -10.27 6.54 5.81
C ARG A 217 -10.53 7.40 4.58
N HIS A 218 -9.89 8.56 4.53
CA HIS A 218 -10.07 9.52 3.45
C HIS A 218 -8.77 9.89 2.74
N LEU A 219 -8.93 10.45 1.52
CA LEU A 219 -7.85 11.05 0.76
C LEU A 219 -7.75 12.55 1.07
N TYR A 220 -6.53 12.97 1.35
CA TYR A 220 -6.16 14.36 1.53
C TYR A 220 -5.12 14.75 0.49
N ARG A 221 -5.19 15.99 0.00
CA ARG A 221 -4.09 16.63 -0.70
C ARG A 221 -3.35 17.50 0.30
N MET A 222 -2.08 17.20 0.53
CA MET A 222 -1.24 17.94 1.45
C MET A 222 -0.18 18.74 0.70
N SER A 223 0.08 19.97 1.14
CA SER A 223 1.23 20.73 0.67
C SER A 223 2.54 20.07 1.13
N ARG A 224 3.62 20.20 0.32
CA ARG A 224 4.92 19.60 0.61
C ARG A 224 5.46 19.93 2.01
N ASN A 225 5.16 21.12 2.54
CA ASN A 225 5.60 21.55 3.85
C ASN A 225 4.62 21.19 4.98
N GLY A 226 3.52 20.48 4.69
CA GLY A 226 2.51 20.05 5.64
C GLY A 226 1.61 21.15 6.20
N LYS A 227 1.70 22.40 5.70
CA LYS A 227 0.92 23.53 6.24
C LYS A 227 -0.52 23.60 5.74
N GLU A 228 -0.79 23.02 4.59
CA GLU A 228 -2.10 23.00 3.96
C GLU A 228 -2.53 21.57 3.71
N SER A 229 -3.79 21.27 4.01
CA SER A 229 -4.42 19.98 3.79
C SER A 229 -5.85 20.20 3.30
N ILE A 230 -6.22 19.52 2.23
CA ILE A 230 -7.57 19.56 1.63
C ILE A 230 -8.12 18.12 1.67
N LEU A 231 -9.26 17.93 2.34
CA LEU A 231 -9.99 16.67 2.31
C LEU A 231 -10.68 16.50 0.94
N LEU A 232 -10.31 15.47 0.19
CA LEU A 232 -10.80 15.22 -1.17
C LEU A 232 -12.04 14.33 -1.23
N THR A 233 -12.22 13.43 -0.27
CA THR A 233 -13.24 12.36 -0.30
C THR A 233 -14.22 12.46 0.87
N LYS A 234 -14.73 13.66 1.12
CA LYS A 234 -15.64 13.91 2.23
C LYS A 234 -16.89 13.02 2.18
N GLY A 235 -17.21 12.34 3.29
CA GLY A 235 -18.39 11.50 3.43
C GLY A 235 -18.30 10.56 4.64
N ASN A 236 -19.33 9.74 4.84
CA ASN A 236 -19.35 8.71 5.89
C ASN A 236 -19.01 7.35 5.27
N PHE A 237 -17.80 7.21 4.78
CA PHE A 237 -17.32 5.99 4.13
C PHE A 237 -15.80 5.95 4.11
N ASP A 238 -15.24 4.76 3.98
CA ASP A 238 -13.80 4.57 3.81
C ASP A 238 -13.41 4.52 2.34
N VAL A 239 -12.31 5.15 2.01
CA VAL A 239 -11.56 4.88 0.78
C VAL A 239 -10.85 3.54 0.96
N ILE A 240 -11.22 2.57 0.13
CA ILE A 240 -10.64 1.22 0.21
C ILE A 240 -9.23 1.23 -0.38
N GLU A 241 -9.07 1.86 -1.56
CA GLU A 241 -7.82 1.83 -2.34
C GLU A 241 -7.81 2.99 -3.35
N ILE A 242 -6.65 3.54 -3.69
CA ILE A 242 -6.48 4.46 -4.83
C ILE A 242 -6.29 3.62 -6.09
N ALA A 243 -7.19 3.78 -7.06
CA ALA A 243 -7.13 3.06 -8.32
C ALA A 243 -6.22 3.74 -9.37
N ALA A 244 -6.23 5.07 -9.45
CA ALA A 244 -5.37 5.82 -10.36
C ALA A 244 -5.33 7.32 -10.01
N VAL A 245 -4.20 7.97 -10.29
CA VAL A 245 -4.06 9.42 -10.22
C VAL A 245 -3.87 9.96 -11.64
N LYS A 246 -4.82 10.74 -12.11
CA LYS A 246 -4.79 11.40 -13.43
C LYS A 246 -4.61 12.91 -13.24
N GLU A 247 -3.40 13.31 -12.89
CA GLU A 247 -3.09 14.70 -12.53
C GLU A 247 -3.43 15.69 -13.66
N LYS A 248 -3.11 15.35 -14.92
CA LYS A 248 -3.41 16.20 -16.08
C LYS A 248 -4.91 16.44 -16.29
N GLU A 249 -5.74 15.47 -15.92
CA GLU A 249 -7.19 15.55 -15.98
C GLU A 249 -7.79 16.17 -14.71
N GLY A 250 -6.97 16.29 -13.65
CA GLY A 250 -7.36 16.85 -12.36
C GLY A 250 -8.17 15.92 -11.48
N TYR A 251 -8.05 14.59 -11.66
CA TYR A 251 -8.83 13.59 -10.92
C TYR A 251 -7.95 12.54 -10.24
N VAL A 252 -8.45 12.05 -9.11
CA VAL A 252 -8.04 10.78 -8.51
C VAL A 252 -9.22 9.82 -8.56
N TYR A 253 -8.94 8.58 -8.94
CA TYR A 253 -9.88 7.46 -8.94
C TYR A 253 -9.58 6.56 -7.74
N PHE A 254 -10.62 6.12 -7.05
CA PHE A 254 -10.50 5.32 -5.84
C PHE A 254 -11.69 4.37 -5.68
N TYR A 255 -11.49 3.34 -4.87
CA TYR A 255 -12.58 2.44 -4.50
C TYR A 255 -13.21 2.84 -3.19
N ALA A 256 -14.54 2.77 -3.13
CA ALA A 256 -15.35 2.96 -1.93
C ALA A 256 -16.67 2.22 -2.04
N SER A 257 -17.39 2.10 -0.93
CA SER A 257 -18.74 1.52 -0.91
C SER A 257 -19.60 2.22 0.15
N PRO A 258 -20.00 3.48 -0.07
CA PRO A 258 -20.75 4.28 0.91
C PRO A 258 -22.06 3.66 1.39
N ASP A 259 -22.76 2.96 0.48
CA ASP A 259 -24.11 2.45 0.72
C ASP A 259 -24.14 0.96 1.07
N ASN A 260 -23.06 0.23 0.80
CA ASN A 260 -23.01 -1.22 1.01
C ASN A 260 -21.59 -1.72 1.24
N ALA A 261 -21.19 -1.88 2.49
CA ALA A 261 -19.84 -2.32 2.90
C ALA A 261 -19.45 -3.73 2.40
N THR A 262 -20.40 -4.53 1.89
CA THR A 262 -20.11 -5.86 1.32
C THR A 262 -19.73 -5.84 -0.16
N GLN A 263 -19.61 -4.65 -0.76
CA GLN A 263 -19.33 -4.44 -2.18
C GLN A 263 -18.21 -3.41 -2.38
N LYS A 264 -17.70 -3.29 -3.61
CA LYS A 264 -16.60 -2.37 -3.92
C LYS A 264 -16.85 -1.72 -5.29
N TYR A 265 -16.85 -0.38 -5.33
CA TYR A 265 -17.16 0.43 -6.50
C TYR A 265 -16.10 1.46 -6.80
N LEU A 266 -15.91 1.80 -8.07
CA LEU A 266 -15.02 2.87 -8.50
C LEU A 266 -15.71 4.22 -8.40
N TYR A 267 -15.01 5.16 -7.78
CA TYR A 267 -15.35 6.58 -7.68
C TYR A 267 -14.22 7.43 -8.24
N ARG A 268 -14.50 8.69 -8.52
CA ARG A 268 -13.48 9.71 -8.74
C ARG A 268 -13.80 10.99 -7.99
N THR A 269 -12.80 11.78 -7.67
CA THR A 269 -12.94 13.14 -7.15
C THR A 269 -11.87 14.05 -7.74
N LYS A 270 -12.08 15.37 -7.65
CA LYS A 270 -11.11 16.35 -8.11
C LYS A 270 -9.90 16.42 -7.16
N LEU A 271 -8.72 16.67 -7.71
CA LEU A 271 -7.47 16.79 -6.94
C LEU A 271 -7.32 18.13 -6.20
N ASN A 272 -8.12 19.14 -6.51
CA ASN A 272 -7.96 20.51 -6.02
C ASN A 272 -9.17 21.07 -5.26
N ASP A 273 -10.18 20.23 -5.03
CA ASP A 273 -11.44 20.66 -4.45
C ASP A 273 -12.04 19.54 -3.59
N SER A 274 -12.73 19.89 -2.52
CA SER A 274 -13.51 18.96 -1.70
C SER A 274 -14.91 18.70 -2.28
N ALA A 275 -14.98 18.45 -3.57
CA ALA A 275 -16.23 18.12 -4.26
C ALA A 275 -16.76 16.75 -3.80
N THR A 276 -18.08 16.58 -3.93
CA THR A 276 -18.67 15.24 -3.70
C THR A 276 -18.10 14.25 -4.70
N PRO A 277 -17.59 13.10 -4.25
CA PRO A 277 -17.11 12.06 -5.13
C PRO A 277 -18.18 11.57 -6.11
N GLU A 278 -17.80 11.32 -7.34
CA GLU A 278 -18.65 10.83 -8.41
C GLU A 278 -18.43 9.33 -8.60
N ARG A 279 -19.50 8.54 -8.53
CA ARG A 279 -19.44 7.09 -8.79
C ARG A 279 -19.28 6.85 -10.30
N ILE A 280 -18.27 6.07 -10.66
CA ILE A 280 -17.97 5.66 -12.04
C ILE A 280 -18.66 4.34 -12.38
N THR A 281 -18.65 3.40 -11.44
CA THR A 281 -19.33 2.11 -11.61
C THR A 281 -20.84 2.32 -11.73
N PRO A 282 -21.52 1.80 -12.78
CA PRO A 282 -22.97 1.92 -12.93
C PRO A 282 -23.76 1.35 -11.76
N ASP A 283 -24.83 2.03 -11.35
CA ASP A 283 -25.71 1.58 -10.23
C ASP A 283 -26.40 0.25 -10.51
N THR A 284 -26.55 -0.11 -11.79
CA THR A 284 -27.18 -1.37 -12.23
C THR A 284 -26.27 -2.59 -12.08
N GLN A 285 -25.06 -2.43 -11.59
CA GLN A 285 -24.06 -3.49 -11.45
C GLN A 285 -23.63 -3.68 -9.98
N PRO A 286 -24.52 -4.17 -9.10
CA PRO A 286 -24.16 -4.40 -7.70
C PRO A 286 -23.18 -5.56 -7.53
N GLY A 287 -22.03 -5.32 -6.87
CA GLY A 287 -21.00 -6.34 -6.67
C GLY A 287 -19.62 -5.78 -6.34
N THR A 288 -18.61 -6.59 -6.57
CA THR A 288 -17.20 -6.24 -6.37
C THR A 288 -16.55 -5.97 -7.72
N HIS A 289 -15.97 -4.80 -7.85
CA HIS A 289 -15.37 -4.30 -9.09
C HIS A 289 -13.87 -4.06 -8.91
N GLN A 290 -13.11 -4.32 -9.97
CA GLN A 290 -11.70 -3.97 -10.09
C GLN A 290 -11.47 -3.35 -11.47
N TYR A 291 -10.66 -2.28 -11.53
CA TYR A 291 -10.33 -1.57 -12.75
C TYR A 291 -8.82 -1.41 -12.87
N ASP A 292 -8.25 -1.94 -13.94
CA ASP A 292 -6.88 -1.63 -14.35
C ASP A 292 -6.95 -0.45 -15.31
N ILE A 293 -6.67 0.74 -14.78
CA ILE A 293 -6.89 2.02 -15.48
C ILE A 293 -5.63 2.43 -16.23
N SER A 294 -5.73 2.63 -17.53
CA SER A 294 -4.64 3.15 -18.35
C SER A 294 -4.13 4.50 -17.81
N PRO A 295 -2.82 4.67 -17.61
CA PRO A 295 -2.26 5.95 -17.17
C PRO A 295 -2.36 7.07 -18.21
N VAL A 296 -2.56 6.74 -19.47
CA VAL A 296 -2.47 7.69 -20.60
C VAL A 296 -3.73 7.80 -21.47
N ALA A 297 -4.68 6.88 -21.32
CA ALA A 297 -5.90 6.83 -22.12
C ALA A 297 -7.16 6.73 -21.25
N ASP A 298 -8.31 7.07 -21.83
CA ASP A 298 -9.63 6.89 -21.22
C ASP A 298 -10.11 5.43 -21.36
N LEU A 299 -9.27 4.48 -20.96
CA LEU A 299 -9.51 3.04 -21.07
C LEU A 299 -9.20 2.34 -19.75
N ALA A 300 -9.94 1.29 -19.46
CA ALA A 300 -9.66 0.38 -18.37
C ALA A 300 -10.05 -1.06 -18.73
N TYR A 301 -9.35 -2.03 -18.12
CA TYR A 301 -9.89 -3.38 -17.98
C TYR A 301 -10.73 -3.40 -16.70
N HIS A 302 -12.01 -3.70 -16.87
CA HIS A 302 -12.98 -3.80 -15.77
C HIS A 302 -13.27 -5.26 -15.47
N SER A 303 -13.07 -5.66 -14.24
CA SER A 303 -13.39 -7.00 -13.73
C SER A 303 -14.47 -6.92 -12.68
N PHE A 304 -15.39 -7.87 -12.71
CA PHE A 304 -16.57 -7.89 -11.87
C PHE A 304 -16.90 -9.29 -11.38
N SER A 305 -17.38 -9.39 -10.15
CA SER A 305 -18.03 -10.57 -9.60
C SER A 305 -19.05 -10.20 -8.53
N ASN A 306 -20.03 -11.09 -8.32
CA ASN A 306 -20.92 -11.06 -7.15
C ASN A 306 -21.37 -12.48 -6.80
N HIS A 307 -22.25 -12.62 -5.81
CA HIS A 307 -22.75 -13.91 -5.34
C HIS A 307 -23.56 -14.73 -6.38
N LYS A 308 -23.93 -14.13 -7.52
CA LYS A 308 -24.64 -14.81 -8.63
C LYS A 308 -23.83 -14.87 -9.91
N VAL A 309 -22.88 -13.98 -10.08
CA VAL A 309 -22.05 -13.86 -11.29
C VAL A 309 -20.63 -14.19 -10.94
N GLN A 310 -20.07 -15.20 -11.60
CA GLN A 310 -18.66 -15.49 -11.55
C GLN A 310 -17.85 -14.36 -12.24
N TYR A 311 -16.54 -14.41 -12.08
CA TYR A 311 -15.62 -13.39 -12.61
C TYR A 311 -15.83 -13.12 -14.11
N VAL A 312 -16.12 -11.87 -14.46
CA VAL A 312 -16.28 -11.36 -15.83
C VAL A 312 -15.35 -10.19 -16.03
N THR A 313 -14.66 -10.15 -17.17
CA THR A 313 -13.76 -9.04 -17.54
C THR A 313 -14.18 -8.44 -18.87
N GLU A 314 -14.11 -7.12 -18.99
CA GLU A 314 -14.37 -6.35 -20.20
C GLU A 314 -13.39 -5.18 -20.33
N ALA A 315 -13.16 -4.70 -21.56
CA ALA A 315 -12.46 -3.45 -21.81
C ALA A 315 -13.49 -2.33 -21.97
N ILE A 316 -13.30 -1.22 -21.26
CA ILE A 316 -14.21 -0.09 -21.23
C ILE A 316 -13.49 1.23 -21.49
N SER A 317 -14.23 2.25 -21.96
CA SER A 317 -13.87 3.65 -21.79
C SER A 317 -14.53 4.18 -20.52
N LEU A 318 -13.76 4.81 -19.65
CA LEU A 318 -14.25 5.32 -18.36
C LEU A 318 -15.39 6.33 -18.52
N ASN A 319 -15.32 7.21 -19.54
CA ASN A 319 -16.35 8.21 -19.78
C ASN A 319 -17.68 7.58 -20.23
N THR A 320 -17.64 6.60 -21.15
CA THR A 320 -18.86 5.92 -21.60
C THR A 320 -19.41 4.96 -20.53
N HIS A 321 -18.55 4.42 -19.70
CA HIS A 321 -18.94 3.57 -18.57
C HIS A 321 -19.72 4.35 -17.52
N LEU A 322 -19.25 5.54 -17.16
CA LEU A 322 -19.96 6.49 -16.30
C LEU A 322 -21.38 6.81 -16.81
N ASP A 323 -21.51 7.05 -18.12
CA ASP A 323 -22.78 7.36 -18.74
C ASP A 323 -23.73 6.13 -18.85
N GLY A 324 -23.28 4.93 -18.50
CA GLY A 324 -24.01 3.68 -18.72
C GLY A 324 -24.26 3.36 -20.20
N LYS A 325 -23.48 3.97 -21.11
CA LYS A 325 -23.60 3.80 -22.56
C LYS A 325 -22.64 2.73 -23.07
N GLY A 326 -23.07 2.01 -24.08
CA GLY A 326 -22.28 0.99 -24.75
C GLY A 326 -22.67 -0.44 -24.37
N LYS A 327 -22.02 -1.41 -25.03
CA LYS A 327 -22.18 -2.84 -24.69
C LYS A 327 -21.31 -3.15 -23.49
N SER A 328 -21.85 -3.86 -22.51
CA SER A 328 -21.14 -4.30 -21.33
C SER A 328 -21.40 -5.78 -21.10
N ALA A 329 -20.33 -6.58 -21.13
CA ALA A 329 -20.39 -8.00 -20.81
C ALA A 329 -20.77 -8.22 -19.34
N VAL A 330 -20.37 -7.30 -18.45
CA VAL A 330 -20.76 -7.30 -17.04
C VAL A 330 -22.26 -7.09 -16.91
N GLN A 331 -22.82 -6.07 -17.59
CA GLN A 331 -24.27 -5.81 -17.53
C GLN A 331 -25.08 -6.99 -18.09
N ASP A 332 -24.63 -7.60 -19.17
CA ASP A 332 -25.27 -8.78 -19.75
C ASP A 332 -25.25 -9.97 -18.75
N ALA A 333 -24.12 -10.19 -18.08
CA ALA A 333 -23.98 -11.23 -17.06
C ALA A 333 -24.90 -10.98 -15.84
N VAL A 334 -24.97 -9.73 -15.37
CA VAL A 334 -25.88 -9.32 -14.27
C VAL A 334 -27.34 -9.57 -14.67
N ASN A 335 -27.75 -9.13 -15.86
CA ASN A 335 -29.12 -9.33 -16.36
C ASN A 335 -29.48 -10.82 -16.47
N LYS A 336 -28.56 -11.65 -16.98
CA LYS A 336 -28.75 -13.11 -17.08
C LYS A 336 -28.91 -13.76 -15.72
N ALA A 337 -28.15 -13.32 -14.72
CA ALA A 337 -28.16 -13.87 -13.37
C ALA A 337 -29.26 -13.30 -12.47
N ALA A 338 -30.00 -12.27 -12.89
CA ALA A 338 -30.96 -11.54 -12.05
C ALA A 338 -31.98 -12.49 -11.38
N ASN A 339 -32.53 -13.45 -12.13
CA ASN A 339 -33.52 -14.41 -11.66
C ASN A 339 -32.94 -15.75 -11.19
N MET A 340 -31.61 -15.89 -11.13
CA MET A 340 -30.96 -17.12 -10.65
C MET A 340 -31.07 -17.21 -9.12
N PRO A 341 -31.34 -18.40 -8.56
CA PRO A 341 -31.31 -18.60 -7.12
C PRO A 341 -29.84 -18.35 -6.62
N SER A 342 -29.72 -17.80 -5.43
CA SER A 342 -28.43 -17.67 -4.75
C SER A 342 -28.41 -18.57 -3.51
N PRO A 343 -27.33 -19.32 -3.28
CA PRO A 343 -27.14 -20.04 -2.04
C PRO A 343 -26.75 -19.12 -0.88
N ILE A 344 -26.43 -17.84 -1.19
CA ILE A 344 -25.98 -16.86 -0.22
C ILE A 344 -27.14 -15.97 0.21
N GLU A 345 -27.34 -15.86 1.50
CA GLU A 345 -28.30 -14.97 2.16
C GLU A 345 -27.53 -13.90 2.93
N PHE A 346 -27.79 -12.63 2.63
CA PHE A 346 -27.22 -11.49 3.38
C PHE A 346 -28.18 -11.08 4.49
N PHE A 347 -27.64 -10.70 5.64
CA PHE A 347 -28.41 -10.25 6.79
C PHE A 347 -27.63 -9.21 7.59
N LYS A 348 -28.33 -8.52 8.49
CA LYS A 348 -27.70 -7.59 9.43
C LYS A 348 -27.94 -8.08 10.86
N VAL A 349 -26.92 -7.92 11.70
CA VAL A 349 -26.98 -8.24 13.12
C VAL A 349 -26.61 -6.98 13.90
N LYS A 350 -27.43 -6.65 14.88
CA LYS A 350 -27.14 -5.56 15.80
C LYS A 350 -26.56 -6.14 17.08
N THR A 351 -25.41 -5.65 17.49
CA THR A 351 -24.75 -6.02 18.76
C THR A 351 -25.43 -5.34 19.96
N ASP A 352 -25.15 -5.81 21.18
CA ASP A 352 -25.74 -5.26 22.40
C ASP A 352 -25.36 -3.78 22.65
N ASP A 353 -24.21 -3.36 22.19
CA ASP A 353 -23.72 -1.97 22.21
C ASP A 353 -24.25 -1.11 21.05
N GLY A 354 -25.07 -1.70 20.18
CA GLY A 354 -25.80 -0.99 19.14
C GLY A 354 -25.12 -0.92 17.78
N VAL A 355 -23.97 -1.55 17.59
CA VAL A 355 -23.27 -1.61 16.30
C VAL A 355 -24.02 -2.53 15.35
N GLU A 356 -24.31 -2.06 14.13
CA GLU A 356 -24.89 -2.86 13.06
C GLU A 356 -23.78 -3.50 12.21
N MET A 357 -23.79 -4.83 12.12
CA MET A 357 -22.83 -5.60 11.35
C MET A 357 -23.50 -6.27 10.15
N ASP A 358 -22.82 -6.25 9.00
CA ASP A 358 -23.21 -7.03 7.85
C ASP A 358 -22.77 -8.49 8.01
N GLY A 359 -23.66 -9.42 7.64
CA GLY A 359 -23.42 -10.85 7.67
C GLY A 359 -23.84 -11.54 6.39
N TRP A 360 -23.27 -12.69 6.13
CA TRP A 360 -23.70 -13.56 5.05
C TRP A 360 -23.64 -15.03 5.48
N MET A 361 -24.50 -15.84 4.88
CA MET A 361 -24.61 -17.26 5.20
C MET A 361 -24.84 -18.06 3.93
N VAL A 362 -24.21 -19.21 3.83
CA VAL A 362 -24.48 -20.22 2.80
C VAL A 362 -25.24 -21.37 3.44
N LYS A 363 -26.43 -21.63 2.96
CA LYS A 363 -27.23 -22.75 3.41
C LYS A 363 -26.97 -23.98 2.54
N PRO A 364 -27.01 -25.21 3.10
CA PRO A 364 -26.99 -26.44 2.31
C PRO A 364 -28.13 -26.46 1.27
N THR A 365 -27.92 -27.10 0.13
CA THR A 365 -28.95 -27.21 -0.93
C THR A 365 -30.24 -27.89 -0.46
N ASN A 366 -30.14 -28.73 0.57
CA ASN A 366 -31.27 -29.44 1.21
C ASN A 366 -31.57 -28.87 2.60
N PHE A 367 -31.37 -27.56 2.80
CA PHE A 367 -31.61 -26.90 4.09
C PHE A 367 -33.05 -27.11 4.55
N ASP A 368 -33.20 -27.59 5.77
CA ASP A 368 -34.50 -27.80 6.44
C ASP A 368 -34.54 -26.93 7.71
N PRO A 369 -35.34 -25.85 7.75
CA PRO A 369 -35.36 -24.94 8.89
C PRO A 369 -35.84 -25.57 10.21
N SER A 370 -36.40 -26.79 10.16
CA SER A 370 -36.78 -27.54 11.35
C SER A 370 -35.65 -28.31 12.00
N LYS A 371 -34.49 -28.40 11.36
CA LYS A 371 -33.31 -29.12 11.85
C LYS A 371 -32.25 -28.18 12.39
N LYS A 372 -31.42 -28.68 13.29
CA LYS A 372 -30.19 -28.05 13.72
C LYS A 372 -29.04 -28.45 12.78
N TYR A 373 -28.20 -27.50 12.45
CA TYR A 373 -27.00 -27.68 11.65
C TYR A 373 -25.74 -27.32 12.44
#